data_ec57512b8318a4702967a69d57699b40
#
_entry.id   ec57512b8318a4702967a69d57699b40
#
_cell.length_a   1.000
_cell.length_b   1.000
_cell.length_c   1.000
_cell.angle_alpha   90.00
_cell.angle_beta   90.00
_cell.angle_gamma   90.00
#
_symmetry.space_group_name_H-M   'P 1'
#
loop_
_entity.id
_entity.type
_entity.pdbx_description
1 polymer ?
#
loop_
_entity_poly.entity_id
_entity_poly.type
_entity_poly.pdbx_seq_one_letter_code
_entity_poly.pdbx_strand_id
1 'polypeptide(L)'
;MNRAALHQISYGVYIVTSGKDGTFNGQIANSIVQVTSKPATLAICINKENYTHALIRKSGKFVVSILSEAAPMTFIGLFGFKSGRDVDKLKDVKSRIGATGVPIVLDYSLGFAEAEVEGELDGGTHTIFLGKVVEADLVGEGTPMTYAYYQNVKGGKSPKSAPTFDADAAVAKPKIQAAARYVCSICGYVYDPAEGDPENGIARGTRFEDIPDAWTCPV
;
A
#
# COMPACT_ATOMS: atom_id res chain seq x y z
N MET A 1 -25.33 -9.07 -5.59
CA MET A 1 -24.25 -9.08 -4.59
C MET A 1 -23.93 -7.63 -4.21
N ASN A 2 -23.82 -7.32 -2.92
CA ASN A 2 -23.42 -5.98 -2.48
C ASN A 2 -21.86 -5.89 -2.47
N ARG A 3 -21.30 -5.27 -3.50
CA ARG A 3 -19.84 -5.13 -3.66
C ARG A 3 -19.19 -4.24 -2.59
N ALA A 4 -19.96 -3.36 -1.92
CA ALA A 4 -19.43 -2.51 -0.85
C ALA A 4 -18.83 -3.35 0.31
N ALA A 5 -19.29 -4.58 0.51
CA ALA A 5 -18.70 -5.49 1.49
C ALA A 5 -17.23 -5.85 1.16
N LEU A 6 -16.88 -5.94 -0.12
CA LEU A 6 -15.50 -6.24 -0.55
C LEU A 6 -14.56 -5.05 -0.31
N HIS A 7 -15.09 -3.84 -0.28
CA HIS A 7 -14.29 -2.63 0.02
C HIS A 7 -13.92 -2.52 1.51
N GLN A 8 -14.49 -3.38 2.38
CA GLN A 8 -14.11 -3.46 3.79
C GLN A 8 -12.88 -4.36 4.03
N ILE A 9 -12.41 -5.07 3.00
CA ILE A 9 -11.19 -5.88 3.11
C ILE A 9 -10.00 -4.93 3.22
N SER A 10 -9.17 -5.14 4.23
CA SER A 10 -7.96 -4.33 4.47
C SER A 10 -6.82 -4.74 3.53
N TYR A 11 -6.17 -3.74 2.95
CA TYR A 11 -4.99 -3.89 2.11
C TYR A 11 -3.93 -2.86 2.46
N GLY A 12 -2.65 -3.19 2.21
CA GLY A 12 -1.57 -2.21 2.19
C GLY A 12 -1.39 -1.58 0.80
N VAL A 13 -0.35 -0.76 0.66
CA VAL A 13 0.13 -0.23 -0.63
C VAL A 13 1.61 -0.53 -0.75
N TYR A 14 1.98 -1.20 -1.82
CA TYR A 14 3.31 -1.74 -2.04
C TYR A 14 3.79 -1.43 -3.45
N ILE A 15 5.11 -1.44 -3.66
CA ILE A 15 5.69 -1.56 -4.98
C ILE A 15 6.17 -3.00 -5.16
N VAL A 16 5.71 -3.66 -6.22
CA VAL A 16 6.22 -4.95 -6.65
C VAL A 16 7.15 -4.73 -7.83
N THR A 17 8.41 -5.10 -7.69
CA THR A 17 9.39 -5.10 -8.78
C THR A 17 9.72 -6.51 -9.22
N SER A 18 10.10 -6.65 -10.47
CA SER A 18 10.60 -7.91 -11.05
C SER A 18 11.40 -7.63 -12.31
N GLY A 19 12.09 -8.67 -12.77
CA GLY A 19 12.86 -8.67 -14.01
C GLY A 19 14.16 -9.45 -13.89
N LYS A 20 14.93 -9.44 -14.98
CA LYS A 20 16.28 -10.02 -15.05
C LYS A 20 17.05 -9.44 -16.23
N ASP A 21 18.36 -9.68 -16.26
CA ASP A 21 19.26 -9.33 -17.36
C ASP A 21 19.13 -7.86 -17.80
N GLY A 22 19.04 -6.93 -16.82
CA GLY A 22 18.92 -5.49 -17.06
C GLY A 22 17.51 -5.02 -17.46
N THR A 23 16.56 -5.93 -17.66
CA THR A 23 15.16 -5.56 -17.96
C THR A 23 14.33 -5.66 -16.69
N PHE A 24 14.01 -4.52 -16.08
CA PHE A 24 13.28 -4.43 -14.82
C PHE A 24 12.04 -3.55 -14.94
N ASN A 25 11.07 -3.81 -14.11
CA ASN A 25 9.90 -2.95 -13.93
C ASN A 25 9.35 -3.04 -12.52
N GLY A 26 8.59 -2.02 -12.13
CA GLY A 26 7.83 -1.99 -10.89
C GLY A 26 6.40 -1.53 -11.12
N GLN A 27 5.49 -1.93 -10.20
CA GLN A 27 4.11 -1.48 -10.19
C GLN A 27 3.59 -1.34 -8.76
N ILE A 28 2.58 -0.49 -8.57
CA ILE A 28 1.80 -0.51 -7.33
C ILE A 28 0.96 -1.80 -7.27
N ALA A 29 0.92 -2.40 -6.10
CA ALA A 29 0.02 -3.49 -5.77
C ALA A 29 -0.54 -3.32 -4.35
N ASN A 30 -1.76 -3.81 -4.13
CA ASN A 30 -2.41 -3.77 -2.83
C ASN A 30 -2.71 -5.16 -2.27
N SER A 31 -2.83 -6.18 -3.12
CA SER A 31 -3.22 -7.52 -2.72
C SER A 31 -1.99 -8.39 -2.47
N ILE A 32 -1.36 -8.17 -1.31
CA ILE A 32 -0.19 -8.90 -0.83
C ILE A 32 -0.46 -9.37 0.58
N VAL A 33 -0.13 -10.63 0.86
CA VAL A 33 -0.31 -11.23 2.18
C VAL A 33 0.82 -12.19 2.50
N GLN A 34 1.26 -12.21 3.76
CA GLN A 34 2.11 -13.27 4.27
C GLN A 34 1.27 -14.52 4.50
N VAL A 35 1.67 -15.63 3.89
CA VAL A 35 0.93 -16.92 3.95
C VAL A 35 1.42 -17.80 5.10
N THR A 36 2.74 -17.89 5.23
CA THR A 36 3.38 -18.71 6.27
C THR A 36 4.57 -17.95 6.87
N SER A 37 4.97 -18.34 8.09
CA SER A 37 6.13 -17.77 8.78
C SER A 37 7.37 -18.66 8.69
N LYS A 38 7.19 -19.98 8.56
CA LYS A 38 8.30 -20.96 8.46
C LYS A 38 7.94 -22.08 7.47
N PRO A 39 8.51 -22.07 6.24
CA PRO A 39 9.28 -20.96 5.66
C PRO A 39 8.44 -19.70 5.47
N ALA A 40 9.06 -18.53 5.52
CA ALA A 40 8.36 -17.30 5.24
C ALA A 40 7.93 -17.27 3.77
N THR A 41 6.64 -17.07 3.53
CA THR A 41 6.04 -17.14 2.19
C THR A 41 5.06 -15.99 2.00
N LEU A 42 5.12 -15.34 0.83
CA LEU A 42 4.20 -14.28 0.43
C LEU A 42 3.32 -14.73 -0.74
N ALA A 43 2.06 -14.32 -0.73
CA ALA A 43 1.19 -14.35 -1.91
C ALA A 43 1.01 -12.93 -2.43
N ILE A 44 1.21 -12.73 -3.74
CA ILE A 44 0.95 -11.47 -4.44
C ILE A 44 -0.02 -11.70 -5.59
N CYS A 45 -0.97 -10.79 -5.80
CA CYS A 45 -1.97 -10.91 -6.86
C CYS A 45 -1.71 -9.84 -7.92
N ILE A 46 -1.34 -10.26 -9.15
CA ILE A 46 -0.89 -9.37 -10.23
C ILE A 46 -1.76 -9.59 -11.47
N ASN A 47 -2.26 -8.49 -12.04
CA ASN A 47 -3.03 -8.54 -13.28
C ASN A 47 -2.16 -9.05 -14.45
N LYS A 48 -2.73 -9.98 -15.24
CA LYS A 48 -2.03 -10.63 -16.36
C LYS A 48 -1.61 -9.67 -17.49
N GLU A 49 -2.31 -8.54 -17.63
CA GLU A 49 -1.99 -7.50 -18.62
C GLU A 49 -0.80 -6.62 -18.21
N ASN A 50 -0.45 -6.60 -16.90
CA ASN A 50 0.63 -5.76 -16.42
C ASN A 50 2.00 -6.27 -16.87
N TYR A 51 2.88 -5.34 -17.23
CA TYR A 51 4.23 -5.68 -17.69
C TYR A 51 5.02 -6.45 -16.61
N THR A 52 4.87 -6.05 -15.34
CA THR A 52 5.51 -6.73 -14.20
C THR A 52 5.09 -8.21 -14.11
N HIS A 53 3.83 -8.56 -14.45
CA HIS A 53 3.38 -9.96 -14.48
C HIS A 53 4.24 -10.82 -15.42
N ALA A 54 4.46 -10.34 -16.65
CA ALA A 54 5.28 -11.05 -17.62
C ALA A 54 6.73 -11.22 -17.13
N LEU A 55 7.26 -10.19 -16.45
CA LEU A 55 8.61 -10.24 -15.88
C LEU A 55 8.71 -11.23 -14.72
N ILE A 56 7.70 -11.30 -13.82
CA ILE A 56 7.66 -12.29 -12.74
C ILE A 56 7.68 -13.70 -13.33
N ARG A 57 6.83 -13.99 -14.32
CA ARG A 57 6.82 -15.32 -14.96
C ARG A 57 8.14 -15.66 -15.65
N LYS A 58 8.82 -14.67 -16.25
CA LYS A 58 10.10 -14.88 -16.93
C LYS A 58 11.27 -15.05 -15.95
N SER A 59 11.28 -14.31 -14.84
CA SER A 59 12.39 -14.33 -13.88
C SER A 59 12.21 -15.38 -12.78
N GLY A 60 10.96 -15.73 -12.45
CA GLY A 60 10.62 -16.54 -11.27
C GLY A 60 10.86 -15.79 -9.94
N LYS A 61 10.95 -14.45 -9.96
CA LYS A 61 11.36 -13.65 -8.80
C LYS A 61 10.56 -12.37 -8.72
N PHE A 62 10.35 -11.87 -7.49
CA PHE A 62 9.81 -10.55 -7.24
C PHE A 62 10.33 -9.97 -5.93
N VAL A 63 10.25 -8.65 -5.83
CA VAL A 63 10.49 -7.91 -4.58
C VAL A 63 9.25 -7.11 -4.25
N VAL A 64 8.90 -7.09 -2.98
CA VAL A 64 7.85 -6.24 -2.41
C VAL A 64 8.53 -5.15 -1.59
N SER A 65 8.35 -3.89 -1.95
CA SER A 65 8.75 -2.73 -1.15
C SER A 65 7.52 -2.16 -0.47
N ILE A 66 7.54 -2.04 0.86
CA ILE A 66 6.42 -1.62 1.72
C ILE A 66 6.41 -0.11 1.78
N LEU A 67 5.41 0.55 1.20
CA LEU A 67 5.36 2.01 1.16
C LEU A 67 4.94 2.65 2.48
N SER A 68 5.59 3.76 2.80
CA SER A 68 5.22 4.68 3.86
C SER A 68 4.07 5.60 3.43
N GLU A 69 3.27 6.06 4.39
CA GLU A 69 2.29 7.14 4.20
C GLU A 69 2.92 8.44 3.67
N ALA A 70 4.23 8.64 3.87
CA ALA A 70 4.97 9.79 3.34
C ALA A 70 5.11 9.80 1.80
N ALA A 71 4.91 8.64 1.11
CA ALA A 71 5.04 8.57 -0.34
C ALA A 71 4.09 9.54 -1.05
N PRO A 72 4.59 10.50 -1.88
CA PRO A 72 3.73 11.47 -2.56
C PRO A 72 2.94 10.82 -3.69
N MET A 73 1.79 11.42 -4.05
CA MET A 73 0.92 10.90 -5.11
C MET A 73 1.61 10.83 -6.48
N THR A 74 2.58 11.70 -6.74
CA THR A 74 3.40 11.66 -7.98
C THR A 74 4.24 10.39 -8.06
N PHE A 75 4.83 9.96 -6.93
CA PHE A 75 5.60 8.73 -6.83
C PHE A 75 4.71 7.49 -6.99
N ILE A 76 3.57 7.46 -6.28
CA ILE A 76 2.58 6.41 -6.44
C ILE A 76 2.06 6.35 -7.87
N GLY A 77 1.82 7.51 -8.50
CA GLY A 77 1.36 7.63 -9.88
C GLY A 77 2.34 7.07 -10.90
N LEU A 78 3.66 7.24 -10.68
CA LEU A 78 4.70 6.68 -11.53
C LEU A 78 4.59 5.15 -11.62
N PHE A 79 4.41 4.47 -10.49
CA PHE A 79 4.31 3.02 -10.45
C PHE A 79 2.90 2.48 -10.73
N GLY A 80 1.85 3.26 -10.42
CA GLY A 80 0.46 2.80 -10.48
C GLY A 80 -0.27 3.09 -11.80
N PHE A 81 0.08 4.18 -12.50
CA PHE A 81 -0.68 4.65 -13.66
C PHE A 81 0.11 4.72 -14.97
N LYS A 82 1.42 4.51 -14.93
CA LYS A 82 2.25 4.44 -16.13
C LYS A 82 2.64 3.00 -16.44
N SER A 83 2.80 2.67 -17.71
CA SER A 83 3.33 1.38 -18.14
C SER A 83 4.86 1.40 -18.20
N GLY A 84 5.51 0.34 -17.70
CA GLY A 84 6.96 0.15 -17.86
C GLY A 84 7.37 -0.24 -19.29
N ARG A 85 6.40 -0.41 -20.20
CA ARG A 85 6.67 -0.52 -21.64
C ARG A 85 6.97 0.82 -22.28
N ASP A 86 6.46 1.92 -21.66
CA ASP A 86 6.52 3.27 -22.21
C ASP A 86 7.52 4.15 -21.47
N VAL A 87 7.77 3.87 -20.18
CA VAL A 87 8.65 4.67 -19.34
C VAL A 87 9.53 3.78 -18.45
N ASP A 88 10.79 4.16 -18.29
CA ASP A 88 11.65 3.58 -17.26
C ASP A 88 11.28 4.16 -15.89
N LYS A 89 10.60 3.37 -15.08
CA LYS A 89 10.10 3.79 -13.77
C LYS A 89 11.18 3.80 -12.69
N LEU A 90 12.32 3.19 -12.94
CA LEU A 90 13.41 3.06 -11.96
C LEU A 90 14.54 4.06 -12.18
N LYS A 91 14.54 4.79 -13.32
CA LYS A 91 15.62 5.69 -13.72
C LYS A 91 15.97 6.75 -12.67
N ASP A 92 14.94 7.42 -12.11
CA ASP A 92 15.12 8.53 -11.17
C ASP A 92 14.62 8.16 -9.75
N VAL A 93 14.65 6.85 -9.44
CA VAL A 93 14.19 6.29 -8.17
C VAL A 93 15.38 5.66 -7.45
N LYS A 94 15.55 6.00 -6.18
CA LYS A 94 16.58 5.37 -5.35
C LYS A 94 16.23 3.90 -5.17
N SER A 95 17.07 3.06 -5.74
CA SER A 95 16.91 1.60 -5.67
C SER A 95 18.28 0.92 -5.56
N ARG A 96 18.28 -0.32 -5.13
CA ARG A 96 19.46 -1.19 -5.16
C ARG A 96 19.07 -2.57 -5.68
N ILE A 97 20.02 -3.26 -6.29
CA ILE A 97 19.80 -4.67 -6.65
C ILE A 97 19.90 -5.51 -5.37
N GLY A 98 18.91 -6.36 -5.17
CA GLY A 98 18.84 -7.29 -4.04
C GLY A 98 19.55 -8.62 -4.30
N ALA A 99 19.44 -9.53 -3.33
CA ALA A 99 20.02 -10.89 -3.40
C ALA A 99 19.43 -11.72 -4.55
N THR A 100 18.17 -11.50 -4.89
CA THR A 100 17.51 -12.15 -6.04
C THR A 100 17.95 -11.60 -7.39
N GLY A 101 18.72 -10.51 -7.42
CA GLY A 101 19.07 -9.79 -8.65
C GLY A 101 17.97 -8.85 -9.15
N VAL A 102 16.90 -8.66 -8.39
CA VAL A 102 15.78 -7.76 -8.69
C VAL A 102 15.95 -6.43 -7.93
N PRO A 103 15.57 -5.27 -8.52
CA PRO A 103 15.66 -3.99 -7.82
C PRO A 103 14.72 -3.91 -6.61
N ILE A 104 15.27 -3.47 -5.48
CA ILE A 104 14.53 -3.04 -4.29
C ILE A 104 14.35 -1.53 -4.38
N VAL A 105 13.13 -1.03 -4.35
CA VAL A 105 12.85 0.41 -4.28
C VAL A 105 13.02 0.88 -2.84
N LEU A 106 13.85 1.90 -2.65
CA LEU A 106 14.20 2.45 -1.33
C LEU A 106 13.45 3.75 -1.02
N ASP A 107 13.13 4.56 -2.05
CA ASP A 107 12.38 5.80 -1.85
C ASP A 107 11.02 5.51 -1.23
N TYR A 108 10.74 6.17 -0.10
CA TYR A 108 9.50 6.05 0.67
C TYR A 108 9.16 4.64 1.13
N SER A 109 10.12 3.72 1.15
CA SER A 109 9.95 2.35 1.63
C SER A 109 10.36 2.21 3.08
N LEU A 110 9.58 1.46 3.85
CA LEU A 110 9.86 1.13 5.27
C LEU A 110 10.64 -0.17 5.39
N GLY A 111 10.40 -1.09 4.46
CA GLY A 111 11.03 -2.39 4.42
C GLY A 111 10.79 -3.05 3.07
N PHE A 112 11.43 -4.17 2.85
CA PHE A 112 11.26 -4.98 1.65
C PHE A 112 11.25 -6.46 1.98
N ALA A 113 10.72 -7.26 1.06
CA ALA A 113 10.88 -8.71 1.02
C ALA A 113 11.16 -9.16 -0.42
N GLU A 114 12.23 -9.92 -0.59
CA GLU A 114 12.59 -10.57 -1.84
C GLU A 114 12.11 -12.01 -1.84
N ALA A 115 11.52 -12.46 -2.92
CA ALA A 115 10.97 -13.80 -3.00
C ALA A 115 11.25 -14.49 -4.33
N GLU A 116 11.43 -15.81 -4.26
CA GLU A 116 11.45 -16.71 -5.40
C GLU A 116 10.11 -17.41 -5.54
N VAL A 117 9.55 -17.41 -6.75
CA VAL A 117 8.23 -18.00 -7.03
C VAL A 117 8.31 -19.52 -6.93
N GLU A 118 7.52 -20.11 -6.05
CA GLU A 118 7.37 -21.57 -5.90
C GLU A 118 6.08 -22.09 -6.52
N GLY A 119 5.10 -21.22 -6.80
CA GLY A 119 3.84 -21.61 -7.39
C GLY A 119 3.02 -20.44 -7.90
N GLU A 120 2.05 -20.73 -8.74
CA GLU A 120 1.07 -19.76 -9.23
C GLU A 120 -0.33 -20.37 -9.29
N LEU A 121 -1.35 -19.52 -9.04
CA LEU A 121 -2.75 -19.89 -9.17
C LEU A 121 -3.44 -18.88 -10.12
N ASP A 122 -4.19 -19.41 -11.08
CA ASP A 122 -4.99 -18.62 -11.99
C ASP A 122 -6.24 -18.07 -11.30
N GLY A 123 -6.31 -16.75 -11.16
CA GLY A 123 -7.47 -16.01 -10.64
C GLY A 123 -8.32 -15.36 -11.72
N GLY A 124 -8.27 -15.84 -12.98
CA GLY A 124 -8.97 -15.24 -14.11
C GLY A 124 -8.19 -14.07 -14.71
N THR A 125 -8.52 -12.82 -14.36
CA THR A 125 -7.80 -11.62 -14.83
C THR A 125 -6.44 -11.43 -14.16
N HIS A 126 -6.21 -12.08 -13.02
CA HIS A 126 -5.00 -11.98 -12.22
C HIS A 126 -4.35 -13.35 -12.01
N THR A 127 -3.07 -13.36 -11.74
CA THR A 127 -2.35 -14.53 -11.23
C THR A 127 -1.96 -14.26 -9.77
N ILE A 128 -2.21 -15.21 -8.90
CA ILE A 128 -1.65 -15.23 -7.54
C ILE A 128 -0.31 -15.95 -7.63
N PHE A 129 0.78 -15.25 -7.39
CA PHE A 129 2.11 -15.84 -7.26
C PHE A 129 2.39 -16.12 -5.79
N LEU A 130 2.80 -17.35 -5.50
CA LEU A 130 3.28 -17.76 -4.20
C LEU A 130 4.80 -17.76 -4.23
N GLY A 131 5.44 -16.96 -3.38
CA GLY A 131 6.88 -16.81 -3.35
C GLY A 131 7.46 -17.09 -1.97
N LYS A 132 8.50 -17.91 -1.92
CA LYS A 132 9.31 -18.13 -0.72
C LYS A 132 10.21 -16.92 -0.52
N VAL A 133 10.13 -16.30 0.65
CA VAL A 133 10.98 -15.17 1.02
C VAL A 133 12.41 -15.65 1.21
N VAL A 134 13.35 -15.03 0.50
CA VAL A 134 14.80 -15.31 0.59
C VAL A 134 15.54 -14.26 1.37
N GLU A 135 15.06 -13.02 1.36
CA GLU A 135 15.59 -11.91 2.15
C GLU A 135 14.48 -10.91 2.49
N ALA A 136 14.55 -10.31 3.67
CA ALA A 136 13.69 -9.20 4.08
C ALA A 136 14.41 -8.34 5.11
N ASP A 137 14.24 -7.00 5.02
CA ASP A 137 14.85 -6.07 5.96
C ASP A 137 14.06 -4.76 6.03
N LEU A 138 14.31 -3.98 7.08
CA LEU A 138 13.83 -2.61 7.23
C LEU A 138 14.80 -1.65 6.53
N VAL A 139 14.26 -0.64 5.83
CA VAL A 139 15.05 0.34 5.09
C VAL A 139 14.64 1.79 5.39
N GLY A 140 13.62 1.97 6.20
CA GLY A 140 13.11 3.28 6.60
C GLY A 140 12.22 3.20 7.83
N GLU A 141 11.82 4.36 8.32
CA GLU A 141 10.92 4.52 9.46
C GLU A 141 9.63 5.22 9.04
N GLY A 142 8.56 5.03 9.80
CA GLY A 142 7.28 5.67 9.58
C GLY A 142 6.09 4.71 9.66
N THR A 143 4.93 5.16 9.17
CA THR A 143 3.68 4.41 9.17
C THR A 143 3.48 3.72 7.81
N PRO A 144 3.22 2.41 7.77
CA PRO A 144 2.91 1.72 6.53
C PRO A 144 1.62 2.27 5.91
N MET A 145 1.66 2.54 4.60
CA MET A 145 0.49 3.03 3.88
C MET A 145 -0.55 1.93 3.74
N THR A 146 -1.73 2.15 4.34
CA THR A 146 -2.90 1.31 4.07
C THR A 146 -3.62 1.79 2.81
N TYR A 147 -4.35 0.88 2.16
CA TYR A 147 -5.15 1.25 0.99
C TYR A 147 -6.29 2.21 1.36
N ALA A 148 -6.84 2.08 2.57
CA ALA A 148 -7.82 3.01 3.11
C ALA A 148 -7.23 4.43 3.27
N TYR A 149 -6.02 4.57 3.81
CA TYR A 149 -5.32 5.84 3.89
C TYR A 149 -5.06 6.44 2.49
N TYR A 150 -4.58 5.61 1.55
CA TYR A 150 -4.37 6.03 0.16
C TYR A 150 -5.63 6.60 -0.48
N GLN A 151 -6.79 5.92 -0.30
CA GLN A 151 -8.05 6.37 -0.88
C GLN A 151 -8.65 7.58 -0.16
N ASN A 152 -8.71 7.54 1.17
CA ASN A 152 -9.49 8.49 1.96
C ASN A 152 -8.71 9.77 2.29
N VAL A 153 -7.40 9.65 2.57
CA VAL A 153 -6.55 10.79 2.96
C VAL A 153 -5.83 11.37 1.75
N LYS A 154 -5.22 10.51 0.92
CA LYS A 154 -4.48 10.99 -0.27
C LYS A 154 -5.37 11.19 -1.51
N GLY A 155 -6.64 10.82 -1.47
CA GLY A 155 -7.55 10.95 -2.61
C GLY A 155 -7.19 10.02 -3.79
N GLY A 156 -6.52 8.92 -3.50
CA GLY A 156 -6.06 7.95 -4.48
C GLY A 156 -7.21 7.24 -5.20
N LYS A 157 -6.96 6.82 -6.44
CA LYS A 157 -7.92 6.09 -7.29
C LYS A 157 -7.36 4.72 -7.64
N SER A 158 -8.25 3.73 -7.81
CA SER A 158 -7.89 2.40 -8.31
C SER A 158 -7.78 2.43 -9.83
N PRO A 159 -6.65 2.02 -10.44
CA PRO A 159 -6.59 1.82 -11.88
C PRO A 159 -7.46 0.62 -12.28
N LYS A 160 -7.90 0.59 -13.56
CA LYS A 160 -8.77 -0.49 -14.09
C LYS A 160 -8.16 -1.90 -13.95
N SER A 161 -6.84 -1.99 -13.90
CA SER A 161 -6.10 -3.24 -13.70
C SER A 161 -5.95 -3.67 -12.24
N ALA A 162 -6.45 -2.90 -11.28
CA ALA A 162 -6.37 -3.28 -9.86
C ALA A 162 -7.43 -4.35 -9.53
N PRO A 163 -7.12 -5.36 -8.67
CA PRO A 163 -8.09 -6.37 -8.27
C PRO A 163 -9.29 -5.77 -7.49
N THR A 164 -9.11 -4.60 -6.92
CA THR A 164 -10.13 -3.84 -6.17
C THR A 164 -10.86 -2.80 -7.04
N PHE A 165 -10.63 -2.78 -8.38
CA PHE A 165 -11.31 -1.85 -9.26
C PHE A 165 -12.81 -2.20 -9.37
N ASP A 166 -13.65 -1.21 -9.12
CA ASP A 166 -15.08 -1.30 -9.32
C ASP A 166 -15.52 -0.12 -10.22
N ALA A 167 -16.00 -0.43 -11.42
CA ALA A 167 -16.47 0.59 -12.36
C ALA A 167 -17.73 1.30 -11.84
N ASP A 168 -18.53 0.61 -11.02
CA ASP A 168 -19.78 1.11 -10.44
C ASP A 168 -19.56 1.86 -9.12
N ALA A 169 -18.34 1.78 -8.52
CA ALA A 169 -17.99 2.45 -7.26
C ALA A 169 -17.91 3.99 -7.36
N ALA A 170 -18.12 4.57 -8.55
CA ALA A 170 -18.13 6.03 -8.73
C ALA A 170 -19.26 6.74 -7.94
N VAL A 171 -20.13 6.01 -7.23
CA VAL A 171 -21.32 6.55 -6.55
C VAL A 171 -21.29 6.45 -5.02
N ALA A 172 -20.41 5.64 -4.44
CA ALA A 172 -20.36 5.48 -2.99
C ALA A 172 -18.93 5.73 -2.45
N LYS A 173 -18.53 7.00 -2.39
CA LYS A 173 -17.54 7.35 -1.37
C LYS A 173 -18.18 7.06 -0.03
N PRO A 174 -17.60 6.19 0.84
CA PRO A 174 -17.91 6.32 2.24
C PRO A 174 -17.54 7.77 2.56
N LYS A 175 -18.53 8.59 2.89
CA LYS A 175 -18.27 9.79 3.65
C LYS A 175 -17.66 9.26 4.97
N ILE A 176 -16.33 9.24 5.07
CA ILE A 176 -15.75 9.58 6.35
C ILE A 176 -16.28 11.00 6.51
N GLN A 177 -17.33 11.15 7.29
CA GLN A 177 -17.68 12.45 7.83
C GLN A 177 -16.36 12.94 8.39
N ALA A 178 -15.85 14.05 7.85
CA ALA A 178 -14.79 14.77 8.52
C ALA A 178 -15.25 14.82 9.97
N ALA A 179 -14.54 14.15 10.85
CA ALA A 179 -14.97 14.01 12.23
C ALA A 179 -15.22 15.45 12.69
N ALA A 180 -16.40 15.70 13.21
CA ALA A 180 -16.80 17.06 13.57
C ALA A 180 -15.73 17.59 14.53
N ARG A 181 -15.17 18.76 14.24
CA ARG A 181 -14.28 19.43 15.17
C ARG A 181 -15.11 19.93 16.33
N TYR A 182 -14.61 19.71 17.54
CA TYR A 182 -15.30 20.06 18.77
C TYR A 182 -14.59 21.25 19.41
N VAL A 183 -15.33 22.33 19.63
CA VAL A 183 -14.77 23.57 20.22
C VAL A 183 -15.17 23.62 21.70
N CYS A 184 -14.18 23.72 22.57
CA CYS A 184 -14.43 23.95 23.99
C CYS A 184 -15.12 25.32 24.19
N SER A 185 -16.31 25.33 24.80
CA SER A 185 -17.07 26.56 25.04
C SER A 185 -16.46 27.47 26.08
N ILE A 186 -15.48 26.99 26.87
CA ILE A 186 -14.84 27.73 27.96
C ILE A 186 -13.56 28.41 27.44
N CYS A 187 -12.67 27.69 26.76
CA CYS A 187 -11.33 28.19 26.37
C CYS A 187 -11.12 28.34 24.88
N GLY A 188 -12.07 27.86 24.04
CA GLY A 188 -11.94 27.91 22.58
C GLY A 188 -11.01 26.85 21.97
N TYR A 189 -10.46 25.95 22.76
CA TYR A 189 -9.66 24.83 22.25
C TYR A 189 -10.47 24.01 21.24
N VAL A 190 -9.84 23.65 20.11
CA VAL A 190 -10.47 22.86 19.05
C VAL A 190 -9.91 21.46 19.08
N TYR A 191 -10.69 20.49 19.52
CA TYR A 191 -10.36 19.08 19.35
C TYR A 191 -10.65 18.65 17.91
N ASP A 192 -9.60 18.22 17.20
CA ASP A 192 -9.71 17.60 15.87
C ASP A 192 -9.41 16.11 16.02
N PRO A 193 -10.38 15.21 15.81
CA PRO A 193 -10.15 13.77 15.88
C PRO A 193 -9.04 13.27 14.96
N ALA A 194 -8.79 13.94 13.82
CA ALA A 194 -7.71 13.57 12.93
C ALA A 194 -6.31 13.78 13.53
N GLU A 195 -6.19 14.75 14.45
CA GLU A 195 -4.94 15.06 15.13
C GLU A 195 -4.84 14.40 16.50
N GLY A 196 -6.00 14.21 17.18
CA GLY A 196 -6.04 13.72 18.55
C GLY A 196 -5.44 14.74 19.54
N ASP A 197 -4.95 14.22 20.65
CA ASP A 197 -4.16 14.95 21.64
C ASP A 197 -3.12 13.98 22.27
N PRO A 198 -2.08 13.60 21.51
CA PRO A 198 -1.11 12.61 21.94
C PRO A 198 -0.32 13.00 23.19
N GLU A 199 -0.13 14.31 23.41
CA GLU A 199 0.55 14.84 24.61
C GLU A 199 -0.23 14.56 25.89
N ASN A 200 -1.57 14.47 25.77
CA ASN A 200 -2.47 14.14 26.87
C ASN A 200 -3.08 12.73 26.75
N GLY A 201 -2.42 11.84 25.98
CA GLY A 201 -2.75 10.43 25.89
C GLY A 201 -3.90 10.07 24.95
N ILE A 202 -4.39 11.00 24.12
CA ILE A 202 -5.44 10.76 23.14
C ILE A 202 -4.82 10.53 21.77
N ALA A 203 -4.87 9.28 21.27
CA ALA A 203 -4.31 8.91 19.99
C ALA A 203 -5.02 9.63 18.83
N ARG A 204 -4.29 9.86 17.72
CA ARG A 204 -4.87 10.32 16.46
C ARG A 204 -5.96 9.35 15.98
N GLY A 205 -7.07 9.89 15.50
CA GLY A 205 -8.21 9.10 15.04
C GLY A 205 -9.22 8.76 16.15
N THR A 206 -9.00 9.16 17.40
CA THR A 206 -9.97 8.98 18.50
C THR A 206 -11.15 9.90 18.25
N ARG A 207 -12.37 9.35 18.22
CA ARG A 207 -13.58 10.18 18.14
C ARG A 207 -13.82 10.87 19.48
N PHE A 208 -14.48 12.03 19.44
CA PHE A 208 -14.75 12.83 20.66
C PHE A 208 -15.52 12.03 21.72
N GLU A 209 -16.47 11.21 21.29
CA GLU A 209 -17.27 10.34 22.17
C GLU A 209 -16.48 9.15 22.75
N ASP A 210 -15.29 8.85 22.23
CA ASP A 210 -14.41 7.77 22.70
C ASP A 210 -13.27 8.30 23.61
N ILE A 211 -13.23 9.61 23.86
CA ILE A 211 -12.24 10.22 24.77
C ILE A 211 -12.58 9.81 26.21
N PRO A 212 -11.61 9.38 27.02
CA PRO A 212 -11.83 9.09 28.44
C PRO A 212 -12.42 10.28 29.18
N ASP A 213 -13.40 10.03 30.08
CA ASP A 213 -14.06 11.07 30.86
C ASP A 213 -13.08 11.92 31.73
N ALA A 214 -11.91 11.36 31.99
CA ALA A 214 -10.85 12.04 32.76
C ALA A 214 -10.04 13.05 31.94
N TRP A 215 -10.20 13.05 30.58
CA TRP A 215 -9.49 14.00 29.73
C TRP A 215 -10.09 15.38 29.85
N THR A 216 -9.22 16.38 30.01
CA THR A 216 -9.61 17.81 29.98
C THR A 216 -8.86 18.49 28.85
N CYS A 217 -9.49 19.50 28.23
CA CYS A 217 -8.81 20.26 27.17
C CYS A 217 -7.53 20.91 27.70
N PRO A 218 -6.44 20.94 26.89
CA PRO A 218 -5.10 21.32 27.35
C PRO A 218 -4.88 22.84 27.55
N VAL A 219 -5.95 23.66 27.47
CA VAL A 219 -5.90 25.12 27.61
C VAL A 219 -6.68 25.60 28.85
#